data_e6764bffe8efd883da382ea96c742cc0
#
_entry.id   e6764bffe8efd883da382ea96c742cc0
#
_cell.length_a   1.000
_cell.length_b   1.000
_cell.length_c   1.000
_cell.angle_alpha   90.00
_cell.angle_beta   90.00
_cell.angle_gamma   90.00
#
_symmetry.space_group_name_H-M   'P 1'
#
loop_
_entity.id
_entity.type
_entity.pdbx_description
1 polymer ?
#
loop_
_entity_poly.entity_id
_entity_poly.type
_entity_poly.pdbx_seq_one_letter_code
_entity_poly.pdbx_strand_id
1 'polypeptide(L)'
;MNLEEAYLEHQGTPHQGSIPHSGRYAWGSGENSYQRATSWSDKVAKYRKTGLSDTQIATKLGITTSEFRARNTIANQTIRLRNQSMIMELHEKGLGPTEISRKTGIPESSVRMNLNEQVRHNVNQMENVKNDLKALIKENPYLDVGLGSAQQLGIKENTLKRA
;
A
#
# COMPACT_ATOMS: atom_id res chain seq x y z
N MET A 1 3.03 21.54 20.03
CA MET A 1 1.79 21.12 19.34
C MET A 1 1.89 19.62 19.15
N ASN A 2 1.10 18.85 19.88
CA ASN A 2 1.23 17.38 19.94
C ASN A 2 0.58 16.80 18.68
N LEU A 3 1.28 15.97 17.94
CA LEU A 3 0.78 15.35 16.70
C LEU A 3 -0.44 14.44 16.93
N GLU A 4 -0.69 14.04 18.17
CA GLU A 4 -1.88 13.27 18.57
C GLU A 4 -3.16 14.12 18.64
N GLU A 5 -3.06 15.40 18.97
CA GLU A 5 -4.23 16.30 19.02
C GLU A 5 -4.72 16.68 17.62
N ALA A 6 -3.84 16.75 16.61
CA ALA A 6 -4.24 17.02 15.23
C ALA A 6 -5.03 15.88 14.57
N TYR A 7 -4.97 14.67 15.13
CA TYR A 7 -5.67 13.49 14.60
C TYR A 7 -7.15 13.41 15.03
N LEU A 8 -7.51 14.13 16.08
CA LEU A 8 -8.86 14.09 16.68
C LEU A 8 -9.84 15.15 16.11
N GLU A 9 -9.34 16.16 15.44
CA GLU A 9 -10.19 17.25 14.91
C GLU A 9 -11.01 16.90 13.66
N HIS A 10 -10.81 15.73 13.07
CA HIS A 10 -11.57 15.27 11.90
C HIS A 10 -12.62 14.19 12.19
N GLN A 11 -13.06 14.07 13.42
CA GLN A 11 -14.26 13.30 13.72
C GLN A 11 -15.49 14.09 13.25
N GLY A 12 -15.88 13.84 12.01
CA GLY A 12 -17.11 14.39 11.47
C GLY A 12 -18.28 14.13 12.41
N THR A 13 -19.15 15.11 12.58
CA THR A 13 -20.40 15.03 13.31
C THR A 13 -21.13 13.72 12.99
N PRO A 14 -21.55 12.93 14.00
CA PRO A 14 -22.33 11.73 13.78
C PRO A 14 -23.57 12.05 12.96
N HIS A 15 -23.72 11.45 11.80
CA HIS A 15 -24.91 11.61 10.99
C HIS A 15 -26.10 10.93 11.67
N GLN A 16 -27.12 11.70 12.01
CA GLN A 16 -28.44 11.17 12.40
C GLN A 16 -29.15 10.67 11.14
N GLY A 17 -28.92 9.43 10.75
CA GLY A 17 -29.58 8.78 9.63
C GLY A 17 -29.18 7.31 9.50
N SER A 18 -30.05 6.51 8.89
CA SER A 18 -29.85 5.05 8.71
C SER A 18 -28.70 4.68 7.76
N ILE A 19 -27.98 5.64 7.20
CA ILE A 19 -26.80 5.42 6.35
C ILE A 19 -25.57 5.87 7.12
N PRO A 20 -24.62 4.96 7.45
CA PRO A 20 -23.48 5.25 8.34
C PRO A 20 -22.37 6.11 7.71
N HIS A 21 -22.61 6.78 6.59
CA HIS A 21 -21.64 7.64 5.94
C HIS A 21 -22.32 8.87 5.33
N SER A 22 -21.64 9.99 5.40
CA SER A 22 -22.15 11.29 4.94
C SER A 22 -22.36 11.40 3.43
N GLY A 23 -22.11 10.37 2.64
CA GLY A 23 -22.16 10.40 1.17
C GLY A 23 -21.19 11.39 0.51
N ARG A 24 -20.49 12.22 1.32
CA ARG A 24 -19.57 13.26 0.84
C ARG A 24 -18.20 12.70 0.45
N TYR A 25 -17.80 11.57 1.06
CA TYR A 25 -16.54 10.88 0.79
C TYR A 25 -16.79 9.41 0.45
N ALA A 26 -16.03 8.90 -0.49
CA ALA A 26 -16.09 7.47 -0.81
C ALA A 26 -15.79 6.63 0.43
N TRP A 27 -16.45 5.49 0.57
CA TRP A 27 -16.24 4.57 1.68
C TRP A 27 -14.75 4.20 1.80
N GLY A 28 -14.17 4.34 2.98
CA GLY A 28 -12.75 4.10 3.22
C GLY A 28 -11.82 5.27 2.86
N SER A 29 -12.35 6.44 2.50
CA SER A 29 -11.53 7.61 2.18
C SER A 29 -10.74 8.17 3.36
N GLY A 30 -11.16 7.90 4.61
CA GLY A 30 -10.44 8.24 5.84
C GLY A 30 -9.37 7.23 6.22
N GLU A 31 -9.37 6.02 5.66
CA GLU A 31 -8.39 4.99 5.94
C GLU A 31 -7.08 5.23 5.18
N ASN A 32 -5.95 4.92 5.82
CA ASN A 32 -4.67 4.93 5.11
C ASN A 32 -4.64 3.80 4.03
N SER A 33 -3.72 3.90 3.08
CA SER A 33 -3.63 2.97 1.96
C SER A 33 -3.43 1.51 2.39
N TYR A 34 -2.73 1.28 3.50
CA TYR A 34 -2.50 -0.04 4.06
C TYR A 34 -3.79 -0.63 4.67
N GLN A 35 -4.55 0.14 5.42
CA GLN A 35 -5.84 -0.28 5.98
C GLN A 35 -6.84 -0.63 4.88
N ARG A 36 -6.93 0.19 3.82
CA ARG A 36 -7.76 -0.14 2.65
C ARG A 36 -7.30 -1.43 1.96
N ALA A 37 -6.00 -1.63 1.84
CA ALA A 37 -5.44 -2.83 1.23
C ALA A 37 -5.70 -4.10 2.05
N THR A 38 -5.55 -4.05 3.37
CA THR A 38 -5.87 -5.19 4.27
C THR A 38 -7.36 -5.49 4.28
N SER A 39 -8.21 -4.49 4.42
CA SER A 39 -9.67 -4.62 4.38
C SER A 39 -10.16 -5.23 3.06
N TRP A 40 -9.57 -4.82 1.94
CA TRP A 40 -9.84 -5.43 0.63
C TRP A 40 -9.39 -6.89 0.58
N SER A 41 -8.16 -7.19 1.01
CA SER A 41 -7.61 -8.55 1.02
C SER A 41 -8.42 -9.49 1.89
N ASP A 42 -8.87 -9.06 3.06
CA ASP A 42 -9.71 -9.86 3.97
C ASP A 42 -11.08 -10.15 3.34
N LYS A 43 -11.67 -9.16 2.68
CA LYS A 43 -12.93 -9.32 1.96
C LYS A 43 -12.80 -10.34 0.83
N VAL A 44 -11.75 -10.24 0.02
CA VAL A 44 -11.45 -11.20 -1.05
C VAL A 44 -11.18 -12.60 -0.49
N ALA A 45 -10.41 -12.71 0.60
CA ALA A 45 -10.12 -13.99 1.24
C ALA A 45 -11.39 -14.69 1.76
N LYS A 46 -12.34 -13.95 2.32
CA LYS A 46 -13.64 -14.51 2.73
C LYS A 46 -14.39 -15.14 1.56
N TYR A 47 -14.44 -14.46 0.42
CA TYR A 47 -15.10 -15.00 -0.77
C TYR A 47 -14.36 -16.21 -1.37
N ARG A 48 -13.02 -16.19 -1.37
CA ARG A 48 -12.22 -17.33 -1.83
C ARG A 48 -12.41 -18.58 -0.94
N LYS A 49 -12.58 -18.41 0.37
CA LYS A 49 -12.91 -19.51 1.30
C LYS A 49 -14.25 -20.17 0.99
N THR A 50 -15.18 -19.47 0.36
CA THR A 50 -16.45 -20.04 -0.12
C THR A 50 -16.35 -20.68 -1.51
N GLY A 51 -15.15 -20.83 -2.08
CA GLY A 51 -14.89 -21.47 -3.37
C GLY A 51 -15.21 -20.60 -4.60
N LEU A 52 -15.44 -19.29 -4.42
CA LEU A 52 -15.72 -18.39 -5.54
C LEU A 52 -14.46 -18.08 -6.34
N SER A 53 -14.58 -18.14 -7.66
CA SER A 53 -13.54 -17.67 -8.59
C SER A 53 -13.46 -16.13 -8.60
N ASP A 54 -12.32 -15.60 -9.08
CA ASP A 54 -12.10 -14.15 -9.16
C ASP A 54 -13.17 -13.44 -10.00
N THR A 55 -13.67 -14.08 -11.05
CA THR A 55 -14.78 -13.54 -11.88
C THR A 55 -16.08 -13.45 -11.09
N GLN A 56 -16.41 -14.50 -10.34
CA GLN A 56 -17.61 -14.53 -9.49
C GLN A 56 -17.53 -13.53 -8.34
N ILE A 57 -16.32 -13.34 -7.77
CA ILE A 57 -16.08 -12.34 -6.73
C ILE A 57 -16.27 -10.93 -7.31
N ALA A 58 -15.72 -10.65 -8.50
CA ALA A 58 -15.91 -9.37 -9.18
C ALA A 58 -17.40 -9.07 -9.41
N THR A 59 -18.15 -10.03 -9.95
CA THR A 59 -19.62 -9.91 -10.14
C THR A 59 -20.34 -9.63 -8.83
N LYS A 60 -19.97 -10.35 -7.77
CA LYS A 60 -20.60 -10.19 -6.44
C LYS A 60 -20.26 -8.84 -5.79
N LEU A 61 -19.14 -8.23 -6.16
CA LEU A 61 -18.72 -6.90 -5.73
C LEU A 61 -19.27 -5.78 -6.62
N GLY A 62 -19.94 -6.09 -7.72
CA GLY A 62 -20.47 -5.11 -8.66
C GLY A 62 -19.39 -4.39 -9.48
N ILE A 63 -18.24 -5.03 -9.69
CA ILE A 63 -17.11 -4.47 -10.44
C ILE A 63 -16.70 -5.38 -11.60
N THR A 64 -15.98 -4.83 -12.56
CA THR A 64 -15.43 -5.60 -13.67
C THR A 64 -14.27 -6.50 -13.19
N THR A 65 -14.02 -7.60 -13.91
CA THR A 65 -12.89 -8.50 -13.61
C THR A 65 -11.53 -7.77 -13.72
N SER A 66 -11.42 -6.85 -14.67
CA SER A 66 -10.22 -6.03 -14.84
C SER A 66 -9.99 -5.11 -13.64
N GLU A 67 -11.03 -4.45 -13.16
CA GLU A 67 -10.99 -3.60 -11.97
C GLU A 67 -10.69 -4.44 -10.71
N PHE A 68 -11.28 -5.61 -10.58
CA PHE A 68 -10.97 -6.53 -9.48
C PHE A 68 -9.47 -6.89 -9.46
N ARG A 69 -8.91 -7.28 -10.62
CA ARG A 69 -7.48 -7.61 -10.74
C ARG A 69 -6.59 -6.41 -10.41
N ALA A 70 -6.92 -5.22 -10.91
CA ALA A 70 -6.19 -4.00 -10.61
C ALA A 70 -6.19 -3.69 -9.11
N ARG A 71 -7.36 -3.68 -8.46
CA ARG A 71 -7.49 -3.45 -7.02
C ARG A 71 -6.74 -4.49 -6.19
N ASN A 72 -6.78 -5.76 -6.59
CA ASN A 72 -6.08 -6.84 -5.91
C ASN A 72 -4.56 -6.70 -6.03
N THR A 73 -4.06 -6.30 -7.20
CA THR A 73 -2.63 -6.03 -7.42
C THR A 73 -2.16 -4.86 -6.55
N ILE A 74 -2.91 -3.75 -6.54
CA ILE A 74 -2.58 -2.58 -5.72
C ILE A 74 -2.59 -2.95 -4.22
N ALA A 75 -3.60 -3.67 -3.75
CA ALA A 75 -3.70 -4.09 -2.36
C ALA A 75 -2.50 -4.98 -1.95
N ASN A 76 -2.18 -5.98 -2.75
CA ASN A 76 -1.06 -6.88 -2.49
C ASN A 76 0.29 -6.13 -2.48
N GLN A 77 0.47 -5.19 -3.40
CA GLN A 77 1.68 -4.38 -3.45
C GLN A 77 1.80 -3.46 -2.24
N THR A 78 0.71 -2.82 -1.82
CA THR A 78 0.68 -1.96 -0.64
C THR A 78 1.02 -2.73 0.64
N ILE A 79 0.43 -3.93 0.82
CA ILE A 79 0.72 -4.79 1.97
C ILE A 79 2.18 -5.24 1.94
N ARG A 80 2.68 -5.64 0.77
CA ARG A 80 4.07 -6.06 0.61
C ARG A 80 5.05 -4.96 0.98
N LEU A 81 4.85 -3.75 0.48
CA LEU A 81 5.71 -2.60 0.80
C LEU A 81 5.70 -2.28 2.29
N ARG A 82 4.52 -2.30 2.91
CA ARG A 82 4.40 -2.07 4.35
C ARG A 82 5.14 -3.13 5.16
N ASN A 83 4.99 -4.40 4.79
CA ASN A 83 5.68 -5.50 5.45
C ASN A 83 7.20 -5.37 5.30
N GLN A 84 7.68 -4.98 4.12
CA GLN A 84 9.11 -4.73 3.89
C GLN A 84 9.64 -3.60 4.78
N SER A 85 8.97 -2.44 4.81
CA SER A 85 9.34 -1.33 5.71
C SER A 85 9.40 -1.77 7.16
N MET A 86 8.38 -2.48 7.63
CA MET A 86 8.32 -2.95 9.01
C MET A 86 9.43 -3.96 9.35
N ILE A 87 9.75 -4.87 8.43
CA ILE A 87 10.85 -5.83 8.61
C ILE A 87 12.19 -5.08 8.71
N MET A 88 12.41 -4.10 7.84
CA MET A 88 13.66 -3.32 7.84
C MET A 88 13.80 -2.49 9.11
N GLU A 89 12.75 -1.80 9.53
CA GLU A 89 12.74 -1.02 10.77
C GLU A 89 13.07 -1.88 12.00
N LEU A 90 12.48 -3.08 12.10
CA LEU A 90 12.75 -4.00 13.21
C LEU A 90 14.16 -4.59 13.14
N HIS A 91 14.68 -4.83 11.96
CA HIS A 91 16.04 -5.30 11.76
C HIS A 91 17.08 -4.22 12.13
N GLU A 92 16.84 -2.96 11.80
CA GLU A 92 17.67 -1.82 12.21
C GLU A 92 17.69 -1.64 13.74
N LYS A 93 16.60 -2.02 14.41
CA LYS A 93 16.53 -2.10 15.89
C LYS A 93 17.27 -3.32 16.47
N GLY A 94 17.96 -4.11 15.65
CA GLY A 94 18.79 -5.26 16.04
C GLY A 94 18.03 -6.57 16.20
N LEU A 95 16.76 -6.66 15.80
CA LEU A 95 16.00 -7.91 15.89
C LEU A 95 16.43 -8.89 14.80
N GLY A 96 16.57 -10.16 15.16
CA GLY A 96 16.84 -11.26 14.23
C GLY A 96 15.57 -11.70 13.46
N PRO A 97 15.74 -12.45 12.34
CA PRO A 97 14.63 -12.88 11.49
C PRO A 97 13.53 -13.64 12.23
N THR A 98 13.90 -14.50 13.17
CA THR A 98 12.97 -15.30 13.99
C THR A 98 12.15 -14.40 14.92
N GLU A 99 12.78 -13.41 15.54
CA GLU A 99 12.10 -12.45 16.42
C GLU A 99 11.15 -11.54 15.66
N ILE A 100 11.58 -11.07 14.47
CA ILE A 100 10.76 -10.27 13.56
C ILE A 100 9.53 -11.08 13.15
N SER A 101 9.72 -12.35 12.75
CA SER A 101 8.61 -13.26 12.42
C SER A 101 7.60 -13.38 13.56
N ARG A 102 8.09 -13.64 14.78
CA ARG A 102 7.24 -13.79 15.97
C ARG A 102 6.47 -12.51 16.30
N LYS A 103 7.12 -11.34 16.13
CA LYS A 103 6.53 -10.04 16.46
C LYS A 103 5.52 -9.54 15.42
N THR A 104 5.74 -9.86 14.16
CA THR A 104 4.93 -9.37 13.04
C THR A 104 3.91 -10.38 12.52
N GLY A 105 4.06 -11.67 12.85
CA GLY A 105 3.28 -12.75 12.26
C GLY A 105 3.65 -13.09 10.81
N ILE A 106 4.67 -12.44 10.25
CA ILE A 106 5.15 -12.73 8.90
C ILE A 106 6.01 -14.00 8.94
N PRO A 107 5.82 -14.97 8.03
CA PRO A 107 6.64 -16.17 7.99
C PRO A 107 8.14 -15.86 7.93
N GLU A 108 8.94 -16.59 8.70
CA GLU A 108 10.40 -16.35 8.81
C GLU A 108 11.10 -16.43 7.45
N SER A 109 10.68 -17.34 6.58
CA SER A 109 11.19 -17.43 5.21
C SER A 109 11.00 -16.13 4.42
N SER A 110 9.83 -15.49 4.59
CA SER A 110 9.54 -14.18 3.98
C SER A 110 10.38 -13.07 4.60
N VAL A 111 10.60 -13.11 5.92
CA VAL A 111 11.49 -12.14 6.59
C VAL A 111 12.92 -12.27 6.06
N ARG A 112 13.47 -13.49 6.03
CA ARG A 112 14.82 -13.75 5.49
C ARG A 112 14.96 -13.30 4.04
N MET A 113 13.96 -13.56 3.20
CA MET A 113 13.94 -13.09 1.81
C MET A 113 13.98 -11.57 1.72
N ASN A 114 13.22 -10.87 2.56
CA ASN A 114 13.19 -9.40 2.57
C ASN A 114 14.48 -8.77 3.13
N LEU A 115 15.22 -9.49 3.95
CA LEU A 115 16.53 -9.07 4.48
C LEU A 115 17.68 -9.37 3.52
N ASN A 116 17.45 -10.09 2.43
CA ASN A 116 18.47 -10.34 1.42
C ASN A 116 18.95 -9.01 0.80
N GLU A 117 20.24 -8.88 0.61
CA GLU A 117 20.90 -7.66 0.13
C GLU A 117 20.33 -7.12 -1.18
N GLN A 118 19.99 -8.03 -2.10
CA GLN A 118 19.37 -7.67 -3.37
C GLN A 118 17.99 -7.01 -3.20
N VAL A 119 17.18 -7.51 -2.27
CA VAL A 119 15.86 -6.96 -1.98
C VAL A 119 15.98 -5.61 -1.28
N ARG A 120 16.93 -5.48 -0.35
CA ARG A 120 17.22 -4.21 0.34
C ARG A 120 17.66 -3.14 -0.66
N HIS A 121 18.55 -3.47 -1.58
CA HIS A 121 18.99 -2.54 -2.62
C HIS A 121 17.82 -2.05 -3.48
N ASN A 122 16.93 -2.95 -3.91
CA ASN A 122 15.76 -2.59 -4.72
C ASN A 122 14.76 -1.71 -3.95
N VAL A 123 14.57 -1.94 -2.64
CA VAL A 123 13.69 -1.12 -1.79
C VAL A 123 14.27 0.29 -1.65
N ASN A 124 15.55 0.41 -1.32
CA ASN A 124 16.22 1.70 -1.17
C ASN A 124 16.22 2.50 -2.49
N GLN A 125 16.44 1.82 -3.62
CA GLN A 125 16.36 2.45 -4.93
C GLN A 125 14.96 2.99 -5.21
N MET A 126 13.91 2.25 -4.85
CA MET A 126 12.52 2.68 -5.04
C MET A 126 12.15 3.86 -4.13
N GLU A 127 12.62 3.87 -2.88
CA GLU A 127 12.41 5.00 -1.97
C GLU A 127 13.12 6.27 -2.45
N ASN A 128 14.34 6.16 -2.95
CA ASN A 128 15.06 7.28 -3.54
C ASN A 128 14.28 7.86 -4.73
N VAL A 129 13.87 7.02 -5.68
CA VAL A 129 13.04 7.43 -6.81
C VAL A 129 11.75 8.14 -6.37
N LYS A 130 11.10 7.63 -5.33
CA LYS A 130 9.88 8.23 -4.80
C LYS A 130 10.13 9.59 -4.15
N ASN A 131 11.25 9.78 -3.49
CA ASN A 131 11.64 11.06 -2.90
C ASN A 131 12.02 12.08 -3.98
N ASP A 132 12.76 11.65 -5.01
CA ASP A 132 13.12 12.48 -6.15
C ASP A 132 11.87 12.92 -6.94
N LEU A 133 10.92 12.02 -7.14
CA LEU A 133 9.62 12.35 -7.73
C LEU A 133 8.84 13.38 -6.90
N LYS A 134 8.81 13.23 -5.58
CA LYS A 134 8.16 14.20 -4.70
C LYS A 134 8.81 15.58 -4.76
N ALA A 135 10.13 15.65 -4.91
CA ALA A 135 10.86 16.90 -5.09
C ALA A 135 10.49 17.54 -6.44
N LEU A 136 10.51 16.78 -7.51
CA LEU A 136 10.15 17.27 -8.85
C LEU A 136 8.70 17.75 -8.95
N ILE A 137 7.75 17.05 -8.30
CA ILE A 137 6.33 17.47 -8.26
C ILE A 137 6.15 18.77 -7.51
N LYS A 138 6.98 19.06 -6.50
CA LYS A 138 6.95 20.35 -5.80
C LYS A 138 7.41 21.52 -6.68
N GLU A 139 8.37 21.27 -7.55
CA GLU A 139 8.91 22.27 -8.48
C GLU A 139 8.05 22.40 -9.73
N ASN A 140 7.46 21.32 -10.20
CA ASN A 140 6.65 21.26 -11.42
C ASN A 140 5.36 20.49 -11.15
N PRO A 141 4.19 21.16 -11.02
CA PRO A 141 2.92 20.52 -10.71
C PRO A 141 2.41 19.57 -11.82
N TYR A 142 3.01 19.61 -13.00
CA TYR A 142 2.72 18.73 -14.12
C TYR A 142 3.97 17.91 -14.47
N LEU A 143 4.05 16.70 -13.94
CA LEU A 143 5.10 15.74 -14.30
C LEU A 143 4.53 14.74 -15.32
N ASP A 144 5.05 14.73 -16.53
CA ASP A 144 4.76 13.67 -17.48
C ASP A 144 5.50 12.39 -17.05
N VAL A 145 4.76 11.32 -16.75
CA VAL A 145 5.29 10.02 -16.33
C VAL A 145 5.77 9.22 -17.55
N GLY A 146 6.35 9.91 -18.53
CA GLY A 146 6.87 9.34 -19.75
C GLY A 146 8.39 9.08 -19.75
N LEU A 147 8.90 8.77 -20.94
CA LEU A 147 10.31 8.46 -21.19
C LEU A 147 11.26 9.60 -20.75
N GLY A 148 10.83 10.88 -20.89
CA GLY A 148 11.63 12.03 -20.53
C GLY A 148 11.93 12.10 -19.03
N SER A 149 10.92 11.89 -18.20
CA SER A 149 11.07 11.89 -16.74
C SER A 149 11.90 10.70 -16.24
N ALA A 150 11.76 9.54 -16.88
CA ALA A 150 12.58 8.37 -16.57
C ALA A 150 14.07 8.60 -16.88
N GLN A 151 14.37 9.24 -18.02
CA GLN A 151 15.74 9.61 -18.40
C GLN A 151 16.34 10.66 -17.45
N GLN A 152 15.56 11.66 -17.06
CA GLN A 152 15.98 12.71 -16.13
C GLN A 152 16.35 12.15 -14.75
N LEU A 153 15.61 11.12 -14.30
CA LEU A 153 15.87 10.40 -13.06
C LEU A 153 16.89 9.26 -13.19
N GLY A 154 17.40 9.00 -14.39
CA GLY A 154 18.36 7.92 -14.65
C GLY A 154 17.81 6.50 -14.39
N ILE A 155 16.49 6.32 -14.49
CA ILE A 155 15.81 5.06 -14.21
C ILE A 155 15.05 4.53 -15.43
N LYS A 156 14.68 3.24 -15.37
CA LYS A 156 13.84 2.64 -16.40
C LYS A 156 12.39 3.13 -16.26
N GLU A 157 11.71 3.38 -17.38
CA GLU A 157 10.30 3.80 -17.41
C GLU A 157 9.37 2.89 -16.57
N ASN A 158 9.59 1.58 -16.59
CA ASN A 158 8.85 0.64 -15.76
C ASN A 158 9.09 0.83 -14.25
N THR A 159 10.26 1.35 -13.86
CA THR A 159 10.55 1.69 -12.45
C THR A 159 9.81 2.93 -12.04
N LEU A 160 9.79 3.94 -12.93
CA LEU A 160 9.04 5.18 -12.72
C LEU A 160 7.53 4.91 -12.54
N LYS A 161 6.95 4.07 -13.41
CA LYS A 161 5.52 3.71 -13.34
C LYS A 161 5.12 2.92 -12.08
N ARG A 162 6.08 2.39 -11.34
CA ARG A 162 5.87 1.64 -10.09
C ARG A 162 6.07 2.48 -8.83
N ALA A 163 6.77 3.61 -8.93
CA ALA A 163 7.04 4.54 -7.84
C ALA A 163 5.83 5.45 -7.55
#